data_ef35a5a2355f64485343e336bba443b9
#
_entry.id   ef35a5a2355f64485343e336bba443b9
#
_cell.length_a   1.000
_cell.length_b   1.000
_cell.length_c   1.000
_cell.angle_alpha   90.00
_cell.angle_beta   90.00
_cell.angle_gamma   90.00
#
_symmetry.space_group_name_H-M   'P 1'
#
loop_
_entity.id
_entity.type
_entity.pdbx_description
1 polymer ?
#
loop_
_entity_poly.entity_id
_entity_poly.type
_entity_poly.pdbx_seq_one_letter_code
_entity_poly.pdbx_strand_id
1 'polypeptide(L)'
;MIGVNGTGKSTLLKILAGIENYDSGTIIKKNGIKIHYLPQNPEFKTDCVWDEIQLVNSKNEHPVAEFELKSILTKLGITDYQSTMSNMSGGQRKRVALALALCTSCDLLLLDEPTNHLDNDMVEWLENYLIRSKSAIFMVTHDRYFLDRVCTKMIELDQGDLYIHNGNYEVYLENKETRIEQEKLAAHKHKNLYKKELEWVRAGVQARGTKSNSRLQRFEELRQKRFKQQEESLKINATMQR
;
A
#
# COMPACT_ATOMS: atom_id res chain seq x y z
N MET A 1 -2.30 0.41 -3.70
CA MET A 1 -1.15 1.03 -2.98
C MET A 1 0.12 0.25 -3.26
N ILE A 2 1.22 0.97 -3.43
CA ILE A 2 2.54 0.43 -3.76
C ILE A 2 3.60 0.98 -2.80
N GLY A 3 4.76 0.35 -2.75
CA GLY A 3 5.91 0.74 -1.91
C GLY A 3 6.82 -0.46 -1.65
N VAL A 4 8.01 -0.21 -1.12
CA VAL A 4 9.00 -1.25 -0.80
C VAL A 4 8.42 -2.21 0.27
N ASN A 5 8.90 -3.46 0.29
CA ASN A 5 8.48 -4.41 1.33
C ASN A 5 8.92 -3.90 2.71
N GLY A 6 8.05 -4.10 3.71
CA GLY A 6 8.30 -3.62 5.08
C GLY A 6 7.97 -2.15 5.35
N THR A 7 7.45 -1.39 4.39
CA THR A 7 7.06 0.02 4.61
C THR A 7 5.77 0.22 5.39
N GLY A 8 5.07 -0.85 5.78
CA GLY A 8 3.83 -0.75 6.57
C GLY A 8 2.54 -0.77 5.76
N LYS A 9 2.58 -1.20 4.48
CA LYS A 9 1.36 -1.26 3.62
C LYS A 9 0.25 -2.12 4.22
N SER A 10 0.56 -3.35 4.61
CA SER A 10 -0.42 -4.28 5.24
C SER A 10 -0.90 -3.77 6.60
N THR A 11 -0.01 -3.14 7.38
CA THR A 11 -0.35 -2.48 8.64
C THR A 11 -1.38 -1.37 8.42
N LEU A 12 -1.17 -0.54 7.39
CA LEU A 12 -2.14 0.51 7.04
C LEU A 12 -3.51 -0.08 6.66
N LEU A 13 -3.54 -1.17 5.87
CA LEU A 13 -4.81 -1.87 5.57
C LEU A 13 -5.51 -2.37 6.83
N LYS A 14 -4.78 -2.97 7.76
CA LYS A 14 -5.33 -3.48 9.02
C LYS A 14 -5.84 -2.34 9.93
N ILE A 15 -5.15 -1.21 9.98
CA ILE A 15 -5.59 0.00 10.70
C ILE A 15 -6.90 0.52 10.09
N LEU A 16 -6.99 0.62 8.76
CA LEU A 16 -8.21 1.03 8.07
C LEU A 16 -9.37 0.05 8.32
N ALA A 17 -9.08 -1.24 8.38
CA ALA A 17 -10.05 -2.28 8.75
C ALA A 17 -10.48 -2.23 10.23
N GLY A 18 -9.73 -1.54 11.09
CA GLY A 18 -9.97 -1.49 12.53
C GLY A 18 -9.46 -2.72 13.28
N ILE A 19 -8.52 -3.46 12.69
CA ILE A 19 -7.91 -4.68 13.27
C ILE A 19 -6.68 -4.31 14.10
N GLU A 20 -5.90 -3.32 13.67
CA GLU A 20 -4.73 -2.80 14.39
C GLU A 20 -4.97 -1.37 14.87
N ASN A 21 -4.38 -1.03 16.02
CA ASN A 21 -4.37 0.33 16.53
C ASN A 21 -3.29 1.17 15.85
N TYR A 22 -3.44 2.48 15.89
CA TYR A 22 -2.46 3.45 15.41
C TYR A 22 -1.98 4.34 16.57
N ASP A 23 -0.73 4.80 16.50
CA ASP A 23 -0.10 5.56 17.59
C ASP A 23 -0.63 6.99 17.69
N SER A 24 -0.93 7.62 16.55
CA SER A 24 -1.38 9.01 16.50
C SER A 24 -2.16 9.29 15.20
N GLY A 25 -2.89 10.40 15.18
CA GLY A 25 -3.68 10.82 14.04
C GLY A 25 -5.18 10.64 14.25
N THR A 26 -5.96 10.77 13.19
CA THR A 26 -7.43 10.63 13.22
C THR A 26 -7.92 9.94 11.97
N ILE A 27 -8.77 8.93 12.14
CA ILE A 27 -9.48 8.26 11.05
C ILE A 27 -10.94 8.68 11.07
N ILE A 28 -11.37 9.34 10.01
CA ILE A 28 -12.76 9.75 9.85
C ILE A 28 -13.45 8.73 8.94
N LYS A 29 -14.47 8.05 9.47
CA LYS A 29 -15.29 7.08 8.74
C LYS A 29 -16.72 7.59 8.65
N LYS A 30 -17.37 7.38 7.50
CA LYS A 30 -18.81 7.61 7.36
C LYS A 30 -19.55 6.64 8.31
N ASN A 31 -20.59 7.11 8.99
CA ASN A 31 -21.41 6.27 9.85
C ASN A 31 -22.04 5.12 9.03
N GLY A 32 -21.93 3.90 9.56
CA GLY A 32 -22.49 2.71 8.93
C GLY A 32 -21.68 2.16 7.73
N ILE A 33 -20.48 2.72 7.42
CA ILE A 33 -19.63 2.17 6.35
C ILE A 33 -19.24 0.73 6.65
N LYS A 34 -19.49 -0.15 5.70
CA LYS A 34 -19.11 -1.57 5.77
C LYS A 34 -17.75 -1.76 5.09
N ILE A 35 -16.74 -2.10 5.89
CA ILE A 35 -15.39 -2.36 5.41
C ILE A 35 -15.12 -3.85 5.51
N HIS A 36 -14.67 -4.46 4.42
CA HIS A 36 -14.21 -5.85 4.41
C HIS A 36 -12.72 -5.90 4.07
N TYR A 37 -11.96 -6.71 4.81
CA TYR A 37 -10.52 -6.86 4.63
C TYR A 37 -10.16 -8.30 4.32
N LEU A 38 -9.48 -8.51 3.20
CA LEU A 38 -8.83 -9.77 2.84
C LEU A 38 -7.39 -9.78 3.35
N PRO A 39 -7.05 -10.54 4.39
CA PRO A 39 -5.69 -10.63 4.90
C PRO A 39 -4.82 -11.54 4.02
N GLN A 40 -3.50 -11.30 4.07
CA GLN A 40 -2.52 -12.15 3.40
C GLN A 40 -2.56 -13.62 3.89
N ASN A 41 -2.85 -13.82 5.18
CA ASN A 41 -3.04 -15.15 5.79
C ASN A 41 -4.48 -15.23 6.34
N PRO A 42 -5.39 -15.88 5.60
CA PRO A 42 -6.78 -15.98 6.01
C PRO A 42 -7.00 -17.05 7.07
N GLU A 43 -7.94 -16.77 7.99
CA GLU A 43 -8.47 -17.71 8.98
C GLU A 43 -9.93 -18.01 8.64
N PHE A 44 -10.36 -19.24 8.87
CA PHE A 44 -11.71 -19.71 8.57
C PHE A 44 -12.38 -20.18 9.84
N LYS A 45 -13.71 -20.05 9.91
CA LYS A 45 -14.51 -20.45 11.06
C LYS A 45 -15.02 -21.87 10.94
N THR A 46 -15.16 -22.37 9.73
CA THR A 46 -15.59 -23.72 9.43
C THR A 46 -14.50 -24.44 8.63
N ASP A 47 -14.45 -25.76 8.69
CA ASP A 47 -13.50 -26.56 7.92
C ASP A 47 -14.01 -26.91 6.51
N CYS A 48 -15.30 -26.74 6.22
CA CYS A 48 -15.88 -26.96 4.90
C CYS A 48 -15.96 -25.64 4.11
N VAL A 49 -15.51 -25.67 2.85
CA VAL A 49 -15.54 -24.49 1.95
C VAL A 49 -16.96 -23.97 1.77
N TRP A 50 -17.93 -24.85 1.52
CA TRP A 50 -19.29 -24.47 1.27
C TRP A 50 -19.95 -23.86 2.51
N ASP A 51 -19.73 -24.46 3.70
CA ASP A 51 -20.27 -23.96 4.95
C ASP A 51 -19.72 -22.56 5.28
N GLU A 52 -18.43 -22.32 5.02
CA GLU A 52 -17.81 -21.01 5.26
C GLU A 52 -18.42 -19.94 4.33
N ILE A 53 -18.61 -20.26 3.05
CA ILE A 53 -19.25 -19.34 2.08
C ILE A 53 -20.70 -19.05 2.48
N GLN A 54 -21.46 -20.06 2.86
CA GLN A 54 -22.83 -19.90 3.33
C GLN A 54 -22.90 -19.03 4.59
N LEU A 55 -21.97 -19.26 5.52
CA LEU A 55 -21.87 -18.47 6.77
C LEU A 55 -21.60 -16.99 6.48
N VAL A 56 -20.71 -16.69 5.53
CA VAL A 56 -20.41 -15.30 5.13
C VAL A 56 -21.59 -14.70 4.37
N ASN A 57 -22.16 -15.43 3.41
CA ASN A 57 -23.26 -14.97 2.59
C ASN A 57 -24.53 -14.67 3.41
N SER A 58 -24.80 -15.47 4.44
CA SER A 58 -25.98 -15.27 5.33
C SER A 58 -25.93 -13.96 6.12
N LYS A 59 -24.76 -13.33 6.26
CA LYS A 59 -24.58 -12.04 6.93
C LYS A 59 -24.73 -10.84 6.01
N ASN A 60 -24.84 -11.07 4.70
CA ASN A 60 -25.07 -9.99 3.74
C ASN A 60 -26.53 -9.51 3.87
N GLU A 61 -26.76 -8.22 3.73
CA GLU A 61 -28.11 -7.65 3.63
C GLU A 61 -28.85 -8.18 2.41
N HIS A 62 -28.10 -8.39 1.32
CA HIS A 62 -28.59 -9.01 0.09
C HIS A 62 -27.73 -10.23 -0.21
N PRO A 63 -28.14 -11.43 0.24
CA PRO A 63 -27.38 -12.64 -0.02
C PRO A 63 -27.22 -12.89 -1.52
N VAL A 64 -26.01 -13.24 -1.92
CA VAL A 64 -25.68 -13.62 -3.30
C VAL A 64 -26.30 -14.98 -3.62
N ALA A 65 -26.82 -15.14 -4.81
CA ALA A 65 -27.43 -16.39 -5.23
C ALA A 65 -26.43 -17.55 -5.29
N GLU A 66 -26.85 -18.76 -4.97
CA GLU A 66 -25.98 -19.94 -4.88
C GLU A 66 -25.19 -20.19 -6.18
N PHE A 67 -25.81 -19.99 -7.34
CA PHE A 67 -25.14 -20.19 -8.62
C PHE A 67 -24.01 -19.17 -8.85
N GLU A 68 -24.14 -17.93 -8.36
CA GLU A 68 -23.09 -16.91 -8.43
C GLU A 68 -21.92 -17.27 -7.49
N LEU A 69 -22.21 -17.73 -6.26
CA LEU A 69 -21.20 -18.21 -5.32
C LEU A 69 -20.37 -19.35 -5.92
N LYS A 70 -21.04 -20.34 -6.50
CA LYS A 70 -20.39 -21.46 -7.20
C LYS A 70 -19.59 -20.99 -8.41
N SER A 71 -20.11 -20.04 -9.16
CA SER A 71 -19.39 -19.45 -10.31
C SER A 71 -18.09 -18.77 -9.85
N ILE A 72 -18.12 -17.95 -8.81
CA ILE A 72 -16.93 -17.29 -8.27
C ILE A 72 -15.89 -18.32 -7.81
N LEU A 73 -16.30 -19.34 -7.05
CA LEU A 73 -15.42 -20.43 -6.63
C LEU A 73 -14.79 -21.16 -7.81
N THR A 74 -15.61 -21.54 -8.80
CA THR A 74 -15.12 -22.22 -10.00
C THR A 74 -14.12 -21.38 -10.78
N LYS A 75 -14.37 -20.07 -10.92
CA LYS A 75 -13.45 -19.12 -11.58
C LYS A 75 -12.12 -18.99 -10.86
N LEU A 76 -12.12 -19.20 -9.55
CA LEU A 76 -10.91 -19.24 -8.72
C LEU A 76 -10.35 -20.67 -8.57
N GLY A 77 -10.79 -21.62 -9.41
CA GLY A 77 -10.27 -22.98 -9.46
C GLY A 77 -10.64 -23.84 -8.25
N ILE A 78 -11.73 -23.52 -7.56
CA ILE A 78 -12.30 -24.32 -6.49
C ILE A 78 -13.55 -25.02 -7.06
N THR A 79 -13.41 -26.29 -7.46
CA THR A 79 -14.48 -27.07 -8.10
C THR A 79 -15.16 -28.05 -7.13
N ASP A 80 -14.43 -28.50 -6.10
CA ASP A 80 -14.99 -29.30 -5.02
C ASP A 80 -15.38 -28.40 -3.85
N TYR A 81 -16.64 -28.06 -3.78
CA TYR A 81 -17.17 -27.14 -2.75
C TYR A 81 -17.30 -27.81 -1.37
N GLN A 82 -17.28 -29.15 -1.31
CA GLN A 82 -17.36 -29.91 -0.07
C GLN A 82 -15.99 -30.22 0.52
N SER A 83 -14.91 -29.81 -0.15
CA SER A 83 -13.57 -30.04 0.37
C SER A 83 -13.33 -29.32 1.69
N THR A 84 -12.50 -29.94 2.51
CA THR A 84 -12.11 -29.40 3.83
C THR A 84 -10.91 -28.48 3.72
N MET A 85 -10.94 -27.37 4.44
CA MET A 85 -9.85 -26.36 4.46
C MET A 85 -8.52 -26.94 4.91
N SER A 86 -8.57 -27.93 5.84
CA SER A 86 -7.38 -28.63 6.34
C SER A 86 -6.66 -29.43 5.26
N ASN A 87 -7.37 -29.93 4.24
CA ASN A 87 -6.81 -30.68 3.12
C ASN A 87 -6.33 -29.80 1.95
N MET A 88 -6.61 -28.49 2.01
CA MET A 88 -6.24 -27.54 0.96
C MET A 88 -4.81 -27.02 1.10
N SER A 89 -4.16 -26.82 -0.04
CA SER A 89 -2.89 -26.08 -0.09
C SER A 89 -3.08 -24.62 0.37
N GLY A 90 -2.00 -23.97 0.80
CA GLY A 90 -2.02 -22.57 1.18
C GLY A 90 -2.56 -21.65 0.06
N GLY A 91 -2.22 -21.93 -1.19
CA GLY A 91 -2.75 -21.22 -2.35
C GLY A 91 -4.25 -21.42 -2.55
N GLN A 92 -4.76 -22.64 -2.40
CA GLN A 92 -6.20 -22.90 -2.48
C GLN A 92 -6.97 -22.19 -1.36
N ARG A 93 -6.47 -22.22 -0.13
CA ARG A 93 -7.08 -21.47 0.99
C ARG A 93 -7.14 -19.97 0.72
N LYS A 94 -6.09 -19.39 0.14
CA LYS A 94 -6.10 -17.96 -0.25
C LYS A 94 -7.14 -17.65 -1.34
N ARG A 95 -7.32 -18.55 -2.31
CA ARG A 95 -8.36 -18.40 -3.34
C ARG A 95 -9.78 -18.52 -2.75
N VAL A 96 -9.99 -19.41 -1.80
CA VAL A 96 -11.27 -19.46 -1.06
C VAL A 96 -11.51 -18.16 -0.28
N ALA A 97 -10.50 -17.63 0.40
CA ALA A 97 -10.62 -16.36 1.12
C ALA A 97 -10.91 -15.18 0.19
N LEU A 98 -10.30 -15.16 -1.00
CA LEU A 98 -10.62 -14.17 -2.04
C LEU A 98 -12.08 -14.33 -2.49
N ALA A 99 -12.58 -15.56 -2.74
CA ALA A 99 -13.99 -15.78 -3.06
C ALA A 99 -14.92 -15.23 -1.98
N LEU A 100 -14.62 -15.50 -0.71
CA LEU A 100 -15.38 -14.97 0.43
C LEU A 100 -15.39 -13.43 0.45
N ALA A 101 -14.25 -12.80 0.21
CA ALA A 101 -14.14 -11.35 0.15
C ALA A 101 -14.98 -10.74 -1.00
N LEU A 102 -14.98 -11.38 -2.16
CA LEU A 102 -15.76 -10.94 -3.32
C LEU A 102 -17.28 -11.16 -3.14
N CYS A 103 -17.68 -12.17 -2.37
CA CYS A 103 -19.08 -12.44 -2.03
C CYS A 103 -19.61 -11.57 -0.89
N THR A 104 -18.74 -10.86 -0.16
CA THR A 104 -19.14 -10.03 0.98
C THR A 104 -19.66 -8.68 0.50
N SER A 105 -20.89 -8.33 0.92
CA SER A 105 -21.42 -6.99 0.65
C SER A 105 -20.73 -5.94 1.52
N CYS A 106 -19.98 -5.03 0.90
CA CYS A 106 -19.27 -3.96 1.58
C CYS A 106 -19.21 -2.68 0.74
N ASP A 107 -19.01 -1.54 1.41
CA ASP A 107 -18.78 -0.24 0.74
C ASP A 107 -17.31 -0.06 0.36
N LEU A 108 -16.40 -0.61 1.18
CA LEU A 108 -14.96 -0.57 0.96
C LEU A 108 -14.35 -1.97 1.12
N LEU A 109 -13.75 -2.46 0.05
CA LEU A 109 -13.02 -3.71 -0.01
C LEU A 109 -11.51 -3.44 0.08
N LEU A 110 -10.88 -3.97 1.12
CA LEU A 110 -9.43 -3.88 1.36
C LEU A 110 -8.79 -5.22 0.98
N LEU A 111 -7.88 -5.21 0.00
CA LEU A 111 -7.23 -6.41 -0.53
C LEU A 111 -5.72 -6.34 -0.31
N ASP A 112 -5.16 -7.33 0.37
CA ASP A 112 -3.72 -7.47 0.58
C ASP A 112 -3.16 -8.58 -0.31
N GLU A 113 -2.46 -8.20 -1.39
CA GLU A 113 -1.87 -9.08 -2.40
C GLU A 113 -2.87 -10.08 -3.03
N PRO A 114 -4.00 -9.60 -3.60
CA PRO A 114 -5.08 -10.49 -4.08
C PRO A 114 -4.68 -11.35 -5.30
N THR A 115 -3.68 -10.97 -6.08
CA THR A 115 -3.21 -11.70 -7.27
C THR A 115 -2.26 -12.85 -6.94
N ASN A 116 -1.75 -12.92 -5.70
CA ASN A 116 -0.86 -14.00 -5.30
C ASN A 116 -1.57 -15.36 -5.36
N HIS A 117 -0.92 -16.35 -5.95
CA HIS A 117 -1.42 -17.73 -6.15
C HIS A 117 -2.58 -17.87 -7.16
N LEU A 118 -2.80 -16.85 -7.99
CA LEU A 118 -3.69 -16.92 -9.16
C LEU A 118 -2.86 -17.20 -10.41
N ASP A 119 -3.44 -17.96 -11.34
CA ASP A 119 -2.94 -18.05 -12.71
C ASP A 119 -3.47 -16.87 -13.57
N ASN A 120 -3.00 -16.78 -14.80
CA ASN A 120 -3.32 -15.66 -15.68
C ASN A 120 -4.83 -15.54 -15.97
N ASP A 121 -5.52 -16.68 -16.13
CA ASP A 121 -6.95 -16.68 -16.43
C ASP A 121 -7.78 -16.19 -15.23
N MET A 122 -7.35 -16.57 -14.02
CA MET A 122 -7.96 -16.11 -12.78
C MET A 122 -7.70 -14.62 -12.55
N VAL A 123 -6.49 -14.13 -12.86
CA VAL A 123 -6.14 -12.70 -12.76
C VAL A 123 -7.00 -11.89 -13.73
N GLU A 124 -7.13 -12.28 -15.00
CA GLU A 124 -7.95 -11.60 -15.98
C GLU A 124 -9.42 -11.57 -15.57
N TRP A 125 -9.94 -12.69 -15.05
CA TRP A 125 -11.29 -12.74 -14.52
C TRP A 125 -11.46 -11.78 -13.32
N LEU A 126 -10.49 -11.76 -12.38
CA LEU A 126 -10.54 -10.89 -11.21
C LEU A 126 -10.50 -9.40 -11.61
N GLU A 127 -9.66 -9.02 -12.58
CA GLU A 127 -9.62 -7.67 -13.15
C GLU A 127 -11.04 -7.24 -13.59
N ASN A 128 -11.66 -8.05 -14.43
CA ASN A 128 -13.01 -7.79 -14.96
C ASN A 128 -14.07 -7.72 -13.85
N TYR A 129 -13.94 -8.55 -12.82
CA TYR A 129 -14.84 -8.54 -11.66
C TYR A 129 -14.71 -7.24 -10.85
N LEU A 130 -13.49 -6.85 -10.52
CA LEU A 130 -13.23 -5.65 -9.71
C LEU A 130 -13.61 -4.35 -10.44
N ILE A 131 -13.36 -4.26 -11.75
CA ILE A 131 -13.76 -3.09 -12.56
C ILE A 131 -15.28 -2.88 -12.53
N ARG A 132 -16.07 -3.97 -12.47
CA ARG A 132 -17.53 -3.93 -12.42
C ARG A 132 -18.09 -3.77 -11.00
N SER A 133 -17.26 -3.91 -9.99
CA SER A 133 -17.67 -3.80 -8.58
C SER A 133 -18.20 -2.40 -8.28
N LYS A 134 -19.25 -2.35 -7.47
CA LYS A 134 -19.82 -1.10 -6.94
C LYS A 134 -19.10 -0.61 -5.68
N SER A 135 -18.37 -1.50 -5.03
CA SER A 135 -17.60 -1.17 -3.82
C SER A 135 -16.37 -0.34 -4.17
N ALA A 136 -15.99 0.59 -3.32
CA ALA A 136 -14.68 1.19 -3.40
C ALA A 136 -13.62 0.12 -3.08
N ILE A 137 -12.54 0.07 -3.86
CA ILE A 137 -11.48 -0.93 -3.68
C ILE A 137 -10.19 -0.23 -3.31
N PHE A 138 -9.57 -0.66 -2.21
CA PHE A 138 -8.24 -0.24 -1.83
C PHE A 138 -7.36 -1.47 -1.69
N MET A 139 -6.34 -1.59 -2.53
CA MET A 139 -5.52 -2.79 -2.59
C MET A 139 -4.03 -2.50 -2.49
N VAL A 140 -3.30 -3.49 -1.99
CA VAL A 140 -1.84 -3.60 -2.07
C VAL A 140 -1.53 -4.73 -3.02
N THR A 141 -0.73 -4.50 -4.05
CA THR A 141 -0.19 -5.54 -4.92
C THR A 141 1.08 -5.06 -5.61
N HIS A 142 1.91 -6.01 -6.02
CA HIS A 142 3.12 -5.78 -6.82
C HIS A 142 2.91 -6.10 -8.31
N ASP A 143 1.74 -6.57 -8.68
CA ASP A 143 1.39 -6.87 -10.07
C ASP A 143 1.11 -5.57 -10.84
N ARG A 144 2.07 -5.17 -11.68
CA ARG A 144 2.03 -3.91 -12.44
C ARG A 144 0.93 -3.91 -13.49
N TYR A 145 0.72 -5.03 -14.17
CA TYR A 145 -0.30 -5.16 -15.21
C TYR A 145 -1.70 -5.08 -14.62
N PHE A 146 -1.90 -5.72 -13.49
CA PHE A 146 -3.14 -5.65 -12.75
C PHE A 146 -3.45 -4.22 -12.27
N LEU A 147 -2.44 -3.53 -11.72
CA LEU A 147 -2.57 -2.14 -11.28
C LEU A 147 -2.97 -1.20 -12.43
N ASP A 148 -2.34 -1.38 -13.59
CA ASP A 148 -2.58 -0.53 -14.75
C ASP A 148 -4.01 -0.65 -15.30
N ARG A 149 -4.60 -1.85 -15.22
CA ARG A 149 -5.95 -2.13 -15.73
C ARG A 149 -7.06 -1.80 -14.74
N VAL A 150 -6.83 -2.01 -13.45
CA VAL A 150 -7.88 -1.92 -12.42
C VAL A 150 -7.86 -0.59 -11.68
N CYS A 151 -6.69 0.04 -11.50
CA CYS A 151 -6.56 1.20 -10.63
C CYS A 151 -6.78 2.52 -11.36
N THR A 152 -7.59 3.39 -10.76
CA THR A 152 -7.78 4.79 -11.20
C THR A 152 -6.91 5.77 -10.44
N LYS A 153 -6.37 5.35 -9.29
CA LYS A 153 -5.48 6.14 -8.43
C LYS A 153 -4.40 5.24 -7.86
N MET A 154 -3.19 5.77 -7.80
CA MET A 154 -2.06 5.09 -7.19
C MET A 154 -1.64 5.82 -5.92
N ILE A 155 -1.38 5.08 -4.86
CA ILE A 155 -0.85 5.61 -3.60
C ILE A 155 0.50 4.94 -3.35
N GLU A 156 1.55 5.74 -3.30
CA GLU A 156 2.89 5.28 -2.97
C GLU A 156 3.19 5.57 -1.50
N LEU A 157 3.65 4.55 -0.78
CA LEU A 157 4.21 4.70 0.55
C LEU A 157 5.73 4.56 0.46
N ASP A 158 6.45 5.66 0.64
CA ASP A 158 7.90 5.73 0.51
C ASP A 158 8.51 6.51 1.68
N GLN A 159 9.41 5.88 2.44
CA GLN A 159 10.15 6.45 3.58
C GLN A 159 9.25 7.13 4.66
N GLY A 160 8.02 6.66 4.82
CA GLY A 160 7.05 7.23 5.77
C GLY A 160 6.16 8.32 5.18
N ASP A 161 6.48 8.80 3.98
CA ASP A 161 5.66 9.74 3.23
C ASP A 161 4.67 9.03 2.31
N LEU A 162 3.53 9.68 2.06
CA LEU A 162 2.46 9.15 1.26
C LEU A 162 2.21 10.06 0.06
N TYR A 163 2.41 9.51 -1.15
CA TYR A 163 2.25 10.22 -2.41
C TYR A 163 1.03 9.69 -3.16
N ILE A 164 0.15 10.59 -3.60
CA ILE A 164 -1.06 10.24 -4.33
C ILE A 164 -0.89 10.65 -5.80
N HIS A 165 -1.06 9.67 -6.69
CA HIS A 165 -1.02 9.88 -8.14
C HIS A 165 -2.40 9.58 -8.73
N ASN A 166 -2.99 10.56 -9.42
CA ASN A 166 -4.24 10.37 -10.13
C ASN A 166 -3.93 9.80 -11.51
N GLY A 167 -4.26 8.55 -11.71
CA GLY A 167 -3.98 7.80 -12.93
C GLY A 167 -3.58 6.35 -12.66
N ASN A 168 -3.18 5.67 -13.72
CA ASN A 168 -2.71 4.29 -13.73
C ASN A 168 -1.23 4.16 -13.30
N TYR A 169 -0.66 2.97 -13.49
CA TYR A 169 0.72 2.68 -13.12
C TYR A 169 1.74 3.49 -13.95
N GLU A 170 1.45 3.75 -15.22
CA GLU A 170 2.32 4.53 -16.11
C GLU A 170 2.47 5.98 -15.62
N VAL A 171 1.34 6.64 -15.31
CA VAL A 171 1.32 8.00 -14.73
C VAL A 171 2.08 8.06 -13.39
N TYR A 172 1.96 7.03 -12.57
CA TYR A 172 2.75 6.92 -11.35
C TYR A 172 4.26 6.92 -11.63
N LEU A 173 4.71 6.12 -12.61
CA LEU A 173 6.14 6.04 -12.95
C LEU A 173 6.68 7.39 -13.41
N GLU A 174 6.00 8.08 -14.32
CA GLU A 174 6.40 9.40 -14.80
C GLU A 174 6.51 10.42 -13.65
N ASN A 175 5.50 10.45 -12.78
CA ASN A 175 5.51 11.35 -11.62
C ASN A 175 6.64 11.03 -10.65
N LYS A 176 6.93 9.73 -10.44
CA LYS A 176 8.02 9.28 -9.58
C LYS A 176 9.38 9.67 -10.15
N GLU A 177 9.61 9.47 -11.43
CA GLU A 177 10.85 9.88 -12.10
C GLU A 177 11.07 11.39 -11.97
N THR A 178 10.05 12.18 -12.28
CA THR A 178 10.09 13.64 -12.12
C THR A 178 10.43 14.07 -10.69
N ARG A 179 9.79 13.43 -9.69
CA ARG A 179 10.08 13.69 -8.26
C ARG A 179 11.53 13.40 -7.93
N ILE A 180 12.02 12.21 -8.31
CA ILE A 180 13.41 11.79 -8.04
C ILE A 180 14.41 12.74 -8.68
N GLU A 181 14.16 13.21 -9.90
CA GLU A 181 15.02 14.18 -10.57
C GLU A 181 15.02 15.53 -9.82
N GLN A 182 13.86 16.02 -9.43
CA GLN A 182 13.75 17.25 -8.65
C GLN A 182 14.47 17.15 -7.30
N GLU A 183 14.34 16.04 -6.60
CA GLU A 183 15.05 15.77 -5.34
C GLU A 183 16.57 15.74 -5.54
N LYS A 184 17.06 15.08 -6.59
CA LYS A 184 18.50 15.07 -6.95
C LYS A 184 19.02 16.46 -7.23
N LEU A 185 18.29 17.25 -8.01
CA LEU A 185 18.66 18.65 -8.32
C LEU A 185 18.67 19.52 -7.07
N ALA A 186 17.68 19.39 -6.20
CA ALA A 186 17.61 20.09 -4.92
C ALA A 186 18.78 19.71 -4.00
N ALA A 187 19.09 18.43 -3.89
CA ALA A 187 20.23 17.92 -3.10
C ALA A 187 21.56 18.44 -3.66
N HIS A 188 21.72 18.48 -4.98
CA HIS A 188 22.93 19.02 -5.60
C HIS A 188 23.10 20.54 -5.35
N LYS A 189 22.01 21.31 -5.50
CA LYS A 189 22.01 22.75 -5.15
C LYS A 189 22.36 22.97 -3.67
N HIS A 190 21.78 22.18 -2.80
CA HIS A 190 22.03 22.24 -1.35
C HIS A 190 23.51 21.92 -1.00
N LYS A 191 24.05 20.88 -1.63
CA LYS A 191 25.47 20.49 -1.49
C LYS A 191 26.42 21.60 -1.94
N ASN A 192 26.12 22.23 -3.07
CA ASN A 192 26.95 23.33 -3.60
C ASN A 192 26.86 24.58 -2.72
N LEU A 193 25.66 24.90 -2.23
CA LEU A 193 25.49 26.00 -1.31
C LEU A 193 26.25 25.76 0.01
N TYR A 194 26.13 24.56 0.57
CA TYR A 194 26.89 24.17 1.77
C TYR A 194 28.41 24.30 1.58
N LYS A 195 28.94 23.84 0.42
CA LYS A 195 30.37 23.97 0.11
C LYS A 195 30.81 25.44 0.10
N LYS A 196 30.06 26.31 -0.60
CA LYS A 196 30.35 27.75 -0.66
C LYS A 196 30.33 28.41 0.73
N GLU A 197 29.34 28.09 1.56
CA GLU A 197 29.24 28.62 2.91
C GLU A 197 30.34 28.07 3.83
N LEU A 198 30.72 26.79 3.67
CA LEU A 198 31.82 26.19 4.41
C LEU A 198 33.18 26.84 4.06
N GLU A 199 33.44 27.09 2.78
CA GLU A 199 34.65 27.80 2.34
C GLU A 199 34.71 29.23 2.92
N TRP A 200 33.56 29.90 2.93
CA TRP A 200 33.46 31.24 3.53
C TRP A 200 33.73 31.20 5.06
N VAL A 201 33.19 30.24 5.78
CA VAL A 201 33.47 30.05 7.23
C VAL A 201 34.94 29.72 7.48
N ARG A 202 35.56 28.89 6.63
CA ARG A 202 36.99 28.49 6.76
C ARG A 202 37.95 29.62 6.41
N ALA A 203 37.62 30.51 5.50
CA ALA A 203 38.46 31.65 5.09
C ALA A 203 38.61 32.71 6.18
N GLY A 204 38.05 32.49 7.39
CA GLY A 204 38.15 33.39 8.51
C GLY A 204 37.28 34.62 8.35
N VAL A 205 36.20 34.65 9.11
CA VAL A 205 35.28 35.79 9.14
C VAL A 205 35.98 36.93 9.85
N GLN A 206 36.53 37.87 9.12
CA GLN A 206 36.72 39.21 9.70
C GLN A 206 35.33 39.79 9.97
N ALA A 207 34.89 39.62 11.22
CA ALA A 207 33.55 39.98 11.65
C ALA A 207 33.35 41.49 11.50
N ARG A 208 32.58 41.89 10.53
CA ARG A 208 31.96 43.20 10.44
C ARG A 208 30.44 43.05 10.53
N GLY A 209 29.94 43.18 11.78
CA GLY A 209 28.55 43.54 12.04
C GLY A 209 27.49 42.44 11.89
N THR A 210 26.25 42.84 12.10
CA THR A 210 25.00 42.04 12.15
C THR A 210 24.76 41.13 10.92
N LYS A 211 25.27 41.49 9.75
CA LYS A 211 25.17 40.69 8.51
C LYS A 211 25.97 39.38 8.56
N SER A 212 27.04 39.32 9.38
CA SER A 212 27.83 38.10 9.58
C SER A 212 27.08 37.07 10.42
N ASN A 213 26.31 37.50 11.42
CA ASN A 213 25.56 36.62 12.29
C ASN A 213 24.41 35.90 11.55
N SER A 214 23.69 36.59 10.68
CA SER A 214 22.62 35.97 9.90
C SER A 214 23.14 34.92 8.90
N ARG A 215 24.36 35.10 8.38
CA ARG A 215 24.99 34.14 7.50
C ARG A 215 25.51 32.92 8.24
N LEU A 216 26.03 33.11 9.47
CA LEU A 216 26.40 32.02 10.35
C LEU A 216 25.18 31.17 10.78
N GLN A 217 24.07 31.81 11.13
CA GLN A 217 22.81 31.11 11.42
C GLN A 217 22.34 30.29 10.22
N ARG A 218 22.37 30.85 9.00
CA ARG A 218 22.01 30.13 7.77
C ARG A 218 22.94 28.92 7.50
N PHE A 219 24.23 29.07 7.79
CA PHE A 219 25.19 27.95 7.69
C PHE A 219 24.86 26.83 8.70
N GLU A 220 24.51 27.18 9.92
CA GLU A 220 24.15 26.22 10.99
C GLU A 220 22.85 25.45 10.60
N GLU A 221 21.85 26.14 10.05
CA GLU A 221 20.63 25.51 9.52
C GLU A 221 20.93 24.53 8.36
N LEU A 222 21.81 24.92 7.44
CA LEU A 222 22.26 24.07 6.34
C LEU A 222 23.02 22.85 6.84
N ARG A 223 23.83 23.01 7.88
CA ARG A 223 24.57 21.95 8.53
C ARG A 223 23.64 20.95 9.22
N GLN A 224 22.66 21.42 9.98
CA GLN A 224 21.68 20.57 10.66
C GLN A 224 20.84 19.77 9.67
N LYS A 225 20.38 20.37 8.58
CA LYS A 225 19.64 19.67 7.51
C LYS A 225 20.48 18.55 6.88
N ARG A 226 21.77 18.80 6.66
CA ARG A 226 22.68 17.78 6.10
C ARG A 226 22.91 16.61 7.06
N PHE A 227 23.05 16.87 8.37
CA PHE A 227 23.19 15.81 9.37
C PHE A 227 21.95 14.94 9.45
N LYS A 228 20.74 15.53 9.44
CA LYS A 228 19.49 14.77 9.37
C LYS A 228 19.42 13.86 8.15
N GLN A 229 19.73 14.36 6.96
CA GLN A 229 19.74 13.56 5.74
C GLN A 229 20.75 12.41 5.77
N GLN A 230 21.92 12.61 6.39
CA GLN A 230 22.91 11.56 6.58
C GLN A 230 22.47 10.49 7.59
N GLU A 231 21.85 10.87 8.70
CA GLU A 231 21.32 9.92 9.68
C GLU A 231 20.17 9.09 9.09
N GLU A 232 19.28 9.70 8.31
CA GLU A 232 18.20 9.03 7.62
C GLU A 232 18.74 8.01 6.59
N SER A 233 19.73 8.39 5.79
CA SER A 233 20.35 7.49 4.83
C SER A 233 21.12 6.33 5.49
N LEU A 234 21.72 6.53 6.65
CA LEU A 234 22.38 5.48 7.42
C LEU A 234 21.38 4.50 8.06
N LYS A 235 20.27 5.01 8.58
CA LYS A 235 19.17 4.17 9.11
C LYS A 235 18.58 3.28 8.04
N ILE A 236 18.35 3.79 6.83
CA ILE A 236 17.80 3.04 5.68
C ILE A 236 18.77 1.92 5.28
N ASN A 237 20.07 2.20 5.15
CA ASN A 237 21.07 1.19 4.82
C ASN A 237 21.21 0.10 5.89
N ALA A 238 21.06 0.43 7.15
CA ALA A 238 21.11 -0.53 8.26
C ALA A 238 19.85 -1.44 8.29
N THR A 239 18.71 -0.94 7.82
CA THR A 239 17.46 -1.71 7.73
C THR A 239 17.43 -2.64 6.51
N MET A 240 18.13 -2.29 5.42
CA MET A 240 18.25 -3.12 4.21
C MET A 240 19.25 -4.28 4.34
N GLN A 241 20.10 -4.29 5.37
CA GLN A 241 21.09 -5.35 5.63
C GLN A 241 20.61 -6.41 6.64
N ARG A 242 19.40 -6.32 7.12
CA ARG A 242 18.72 -7.32 7.97
C ARG A 242 17.59 -8.00 7.20
#